data_e1a1ab611de1dcfb58d2ce1d2bf764c3
#
_entry.id   e1a1ab611de1dcfb58d2ce1d2bf764c3
#
_cell.length_a   1.000
_cell.length_b   1.000
_cell.length_c   1.000
_cell.angle_alpha   90.00
_cell.angle_beta   90.00
_cell.angle_gamma   90.00
#
_symmetry.space_group_name_H-M   'P 1'
#
loop_
_entity.id
_entity.type
_entity.pdbx_description
1 polymer ?
#
loop_
_entity_poly.entity_id
_entity_poly.type
_entity_poly.pdbx_seq_one_letter_code
_entity_poly.pdbx_strand_id
1 'polypeptide(L)'
;MTAIQKNTFSSLTPAQFQAIGAELDAIRNRMRADLGQRDADYIHTMVKRQRQFEVAGRVMMMIPPTWALGVASLSVSKILDNMEIGHNVMHGQYDWMGEAALNSKNFEWDSADTSKNWKITHNYEHHTYTNVLGRDHDIGYGLLRMSEDQKWEPRFLANLPLTVILHTFFQHFVAVQNLHIEEALIYKTKTAAQIKEEFKPMWAKMKKQLAKDYLLFPALAGPLAPMVFTGNLLANLARNVWACAVIFNGHFPEDVEQFPESVIENETRGQWYVRQLLGSANFSGGKLMHIMSGNLSFQIEHHLFPDIPAHRYAEIAPEVRAICEKHGLPYKTGSFAAQTLSTWKRIAKLSLPSGRSGKLSRRKADEEALAPLAMAA
;
A
#
# COMPACT_ATOMS: atom_id res chain seq x y z
N MET A 1 -19.33 -7.18 9.50
CA MET A 1 -18.67 -7.14 10.82
C MET A 1 -19.60 -7.72 11.86
N THR A 2 -19.18 -8.77 12.54
CA THR A 2 -19.90 -9.25 13.72
C THR A 2 -19.74 -8.22 14.86
N ALA A 3 -20.74 -8.10 15.72
CA ALA A 3 -20.74 -7.15 16.86
C ALA A 3 -19.50 -7.30 17.80
N ILE A 4 -18.80 -8.44 17.72
CA ILE A 4 -17.59 -8.75 18.48
C ILE A 4 -16.38 -7.91 18.01
N GLN A 5 -16.25 -7.61 16.70
CA GLN A 5 -15.09 -6.88 16.16
C GLN A 5 -15.10 -5.37 16.47
N LYS A 6 -16.28 -4.76 16.60
CA LYS A 6 -16.39 -3.31 16.96
C LYS A 6 -15.95 -2.97 18.39
N ASN A 7 -15.69 -3.97 19.22
CA ASN A 7 -15.40 -3.78 20.64
C ASN A 7 -13.95 -4.00 21.05
N THR A 8 -13.09 -4.57 20.18
CA THR A 8 -11.71 -4.97 20.58
C THR A 8 -10.87 -3.77 20.98
N PHE A 9 -10.82 -2.72 20.14
CA PHE A 9 -10.07 -1.50 20.46
C PHE A 9 -10.65 -0.81 21.71
N SER A 10 -11.99 -0.68 21.80
CA SER A 10 -12.68 0.01 22.90
C SER A 10 -12.67 -0.78 24.21
N SER A 11 -12.36 -2.08 24.18
CA SER A 11 -12.35 -2.94 25.38
C SER A 11 -11.02 -2.91 26.14
N LEU A 12 -9.95 -2.38 25.53
CA LEU A 12 -8.65 -2.30 26.15
C LEU A 12 -8.54 -1.13 27.12
N THR A 13 -7.92 -1.37 28.26
CA THR A 13 -7.59 -0.34 29.24
C THR A 13 -6.35 0.46 28.84
N PRO A 14 -6.15 1.70 29.37
CA PRO A 14 -4.93 2.48 29.15
C PRO A 14 -3.65 1.71 29.52
N ALA A 15 -3.69 0.93 30.60
CA ALA A 15 -2.55 0.11 31.02
C ALA A 15 -2.23 -1.01 30.04
N GLN A 16 -3.23 -1.63 29.40
CA GLN A 16 -3.02 -2.63 28.37
C GLN A 16 -2.42 -2.00 27.10
N PHE A 17 -2.90 -0.83 26.64
CA PHE A 17 -2.28 -0.12 25.53
C PHE A 17 -0.81 0.22 25.82
N GLN A 18 -0.49 0.67 27.04
CA GLN A 18 0.88 0.97 27.43
C GLN A 18 1.76 -0.30 27.43
N ALA A 19 1.27 -1.42 27.95
CA ALA A 19 1.99 -2.70 27.96
C ALA A 19 2.27 -3.21 26.53
N ILE A 20 1.24 -3.22 25.67
CA ILE A 20 1.36 -3.61 24.26
C ILE A 20 2.38 -2.71 23.54
N GLY A 21 2.31 -1.39 23.75
CA GLY A 21 3.24 -0.44 23.17
C GLY A 21 4.68 -0.73 23.58
N ALA A 22 4.95 -0.99 24.85
CA ALA A 22 6.27 -1.30 25.37
C ALA A 22 6.83 -2.63 24.82
N GLU A 23 6.00 -3.67 24.72
CA GLU A 23 6.39 -4.97 24.18
C GLU A 23 6.74 -4.88 22.68
N LEU A 24 5.95 -4.14 21.90
CA LEU A 24 6.21 -3.93 20.46
C LEU A 24 7.44 -3.02 20.22
N ASP A 25 7.60 -1.96 21.02
CA ASP A 25 8.81 -1.13 20.95
C ASP A 25 10.08 -1.91 21.33
N ALA A 26 10.00 -2.88 22.26
CA ALA A 26 11.13 -3.76 22.58
C ALA A 26 11.54 -4.62 21.38
N ILE A 27 10.59 -5.20 20.64
CA ILE A 27 10.87 -5.93 19.39
C ILE A 27 11.55 -4.99 18.39
N ARG A 28 10.96 -3.83 18.11
CA ARG A 28 11.50 -2.85 17.16
C ARG A 28 12.94 -2.44 17.50
N ASN A 29 13.19 -2.09 18.76
CA ASN A 29 14.50 -1.63 19.19
C ASN A 29 15.56 -2.73 19.09
N ARG A 30 15.22 -3.98 19.46
CA ARG A 30 16.10 -5.14 19.29
C ARG A 30 16.43 -5.37 17.81
N MET A 31 15.44 -5.34 16.92
CA MET A 31 15.66 -5.55 15.49
C MET A 31 16.53 -4.45 14.88
N ARG A 32 16.32 -3.19 15.27
CA ARG A 32 17.17 -2.08 14.82
C ARG A 32 18.63 -2.21 15.31
N ALA A 33 18.83 -2.70 16.52
CA ALA A 33 20.17 -2.92 17.06
C ALA A 33 20.90 -4.10 16.38
N ASP A 34 20.16 -5.04 15.76
CA ASP A 34 20.68 -6.22 15.07
C ASP A 34 20.85 -6.02 13.56
N LEU A 35 20.60 -4.82 13.03
CA LEU A 35 20.82 -4.52 11.61
C LEU A 35 22.31 -4.62 11.27
N GLY A 36 22.63 -5.28 10.14
CA GLY A 36 24.02 -5.50 9.78
C GLY A 36 24.22 -6.07 8.38
N GLN A 37 25.39 -6.69 8.15
CA GLN A 37 25.84 -7.14 6.84
C GLN A 37 24.84 -8.08 6.15
N ARG A 38 24.14 -8.96 6.89
CA ARG A 38 23.14 -9.86 6.30
C ARG A 38 21.98 -9.12 5.63
N ASP A 39 21.59 -7.97 6.19
CA ASP A 39 20.50 -7.15 5.66
C ASP A 39 20.97 -6.39 4.41
N ALA A 40 22.23 -5.91 4.42
CA ALA A 40 22.87 -5.32 3.26
C ALA A 40 23.03 -6.34 2.11
N ASP A 41 23.51 -7.54 2.40
CA ASP A 41 23.68 -8.62 1.43
C ASP A 41 22.34 -9.04 0.81
N TYR A 42 21.27 -9.03 1.61
CA TYR A 42 19.94 -9.32 1.12
C TYR A 42 19.49 -8.32 0.06
N ILE A 43 19.50 -7.01 0.37
CA ILE A 43 19.00 -6.00 -0.57
C ILE A 43 19.88 -5.91 -1.83
N HIS A 44 21.20 -6.01 -1.70
CA HIS A 44 22.11 -6.08 -2.84
C HIS A 44 21.82 -7.30 -3.73
N THR A 45 21.50 -8.45 -3.12
CA THR A 45 21.10 -9.64 -3.86
C THR A 45 19.77 -9.40 -4.60
N MET A 46 18.77 -8.76 -3.97
CA MET A 46 17.50 -8.44 -4.64
C MET A 46 17.70 -7.50 -5.82
N VAL A 47 18.48 -6.43 -5.66
CA VAL A 47 18.81 -5.51 -6.75
C VAL A 47 19.53 -6.25 -7.91
N LYS A 48 20.52 -7.09 -7.58
CA LYS A 48 21.20 -7.91 -8.60
C LYS A 48 20.24 -8.83 -9.34
N ARG A 49 19.35 -9.52 -8.64
CA ARG A 49 18.35 -10.42 -9.23
C ARG A 49 17.36 -9.65 -10.11
N GLN A 50 16.86 -8.52 -9.62
CA GLN A 50 15.98 -7.65 -10.39
C GLN A 50 16.61 -7.26 -11.72
N ARG A 51 17.89 -6.79 -11.72
CA ARG A 51 18.63 -6.44 -12.94
C ARG A 51 18.83 -7.63 -13.88
N GLN A 52 19.14 -8.81 -13.33
CA GLN A 52 19.28 -10.03 -14.13
C GLN A 52 17.95 -10.39 -14.85
N PHE A 53 16.83 -10.32 -14.14
CA PHE A 53 15.49 -10.55 -14.72
C PHE A 53 15.13 -9.48 -15.76
N GLU A 54 15.50 -8.22 -15.54
CA GLU A 54 15.27 -7.15 -16.52
C GLU A 54 16.02 -7.41 -17.82
N VAL A 55 17.34 -7.62 -17.74
CA VAL A 55 18.19 -7.88 -18.92
C VAL A 55 17.72 -9.14 -19.65
N ALA A 56 17.54 -10.25 -18.93
CA ALA A 56 17.05 -11.50 -19.52
C ALA A 56 15.67 -11.31 -20.19
N GLY A 57 14.75 -10.62 -19.53
CA GLY A 57 13.42 -10.33 -20.08
C GLY A 57 13.49 -9.51 -21.36
N ARG A 58 14.29 -8.43 -21.37
CA ARG A 58 14.48 -7.57 -22.56
C ARG A 58 15.06 -8.35 -23.74
N VAL A 59 16.10 -9.16 -23.51
CA VAL A 59 16.75 -9.96 -24.56
C VAL A 59 15.80 -11.05 -25.07
N MET A 60 15.20 -11.85 -24.18
CA MET A 60 14.32 -12.96 -24.57
C MET A 60 13.08 -12.50 -25.32
N MET A 61 12.54 -11.31 -25.04
CA MET A 61 11.40 -10.75 -25.79
C MET A 61 11.74 -10.41 -27.25
N MET A 62 13.01 -10.24 -27.60
CA MET A 62 13.48 -10.02 -28.97
C MET A 62 13.70 -11.33 -29.75
N ILE A 63 13.49 -12.48 -29.12
CA ILE A 63 13.68 -13.81 -29.71
C ILE A 63 12.32 -14.53 -29.68
N PRO A 64 11.62 -14.73 -30.84
CA PRO A 64 10.25 -15.24 -30.87
C PRO A 64 9.99 -16.51 -30.04
N PRO A 65 10.83 -17.57 -30.08
CA PRO A 65 10.58 -18.78 -29.29
C PRO A 65 10.64 -18.57 -27.77
N THR A 66 11.37 -17.55 -27.29
CA THR A 66 11.55 -17.25 -25.87
C THR A 66 10.70 -16.07 -25.38
N TRP A 67 9.87 -15.48 -26.23
CA TRP A 67 9.12 -14.27 -25.95
C TRP A 67 8.29 -14.37 -24.64
N ALA A 68 7.54 -15.45 -24.47
CA ALA A 68 6.71 -15.63 -23.26
C ALA A 68 7.55 -15.70 -21.97
N LEU A 69 8.72 -16.36 -22.01
CA LEU A 69 9.68 -16.38 -20.90
C LEU A 69 10.27 -14.98 -20.67
N GLY A 70 10.49 -14.22 -21.75
CA GLY A 70 10.93 -12.83 -21.68
C GLY A 70 9.91 -11.94 -20.98
N VAL A 71 8.62 -12.07 -21.32
CA VAL A 71 7.52 -11.36 -20.64
C VAL A 71 7.45 -11.73 -19.15
N ALA A 72 7.51 -13.02 -18.82
CA ALA A 72 7.50 -13.47 -17.43
C ALA A 72 8.71 -12.92 -16.65
N SER A 73 9.90 -12.98 -17.22
CA SER A 73 11.13 -12.45 -16.62
C SER A 73 11.02 -10.94 -16.36
N LEU A 74 10.57 -10.16 -17.34
CA LEU A 74 10.39 -8.72 -17.17
C LEU A 74 9.29 -8.40 -16.15
N SER A 75 8.21 -9.19 -16.09
CA SER A 75 7.17 -9.05 -15.06
C SER A 75 7.75 -9.23 -13.66
N VAL A 76 8.53 -10.28 -13.44
CA VAL A 76 9.23 -10.52 -12.16
C VAL A 76 10.14 -9.34 -11.82
N SER A 77 10.94 -8.86 -12.79
CA SER A 77 11.81 -7.70 -12.59
C SER A 77 11.04 -6.46 -12.14
N LYS A 78 9.92 -6.12 -12.81
CA LYS A 78 9.10 -4.95 -12.47
C LYS A 78 8.40 -5.10 -11.13
N ILE A 79 7.99 -6.30 -10.76
CA ILE A 79 7.40 -6.58 -9.45
C ILE A 79 8.46 -6.42 -8.35
N LEU A 80 9.67 -6.98 -8.53
CA LEU A 80 10.76 -6.83 -7.57
C LEU A 80 11.18 -5.36 -7.39
N ASP A 81 11.28 -4.60 -8.49
CA ASP A 81 11.61 -3.16 -8.43
C ASP A 81 10.55 -2.37 -7.63
N ASN A 82 9.29 -2.69 -7.84
CA ASN A 82 8.17 -1.98 -7.20
C ASN A 82 7.98 -2.40 -5.73
N MET A 83 7.84 -3.71 -5.49
CA MET A 83 7.41 -4.24 -4.19
C MET A 83 8.58 -4.49 -3.24
N GLU A 84 9.60 -5.24 -3.67
CA GLU A 84 10.65 -5.71 -2.76
C GLU A 84 11.77 -4.67 -2.58
N ILE A 85 12.07 -3.89 -3.63
CA ILE A 85 13.16 -2.92 -3.59
C ILE A 85 12.59 -1.52 -3.32
N GLY A 86 11.80 -0.99 -4.24
CA GLY A 86 11.37 0.40 -4.21
C GLY A 86 10.56 0.74 -2.96
N HIS A 87 9.53 -0.04 -2.68
CA HIS A 87 8.69 0.13 -1.50
C HIS A 87 9.54 0.13 -0.21
N ASN A 88 10.37 -0.89 -0.01
CA ASN A 88 11.15 -1.06 1.21
C ASN A 88 12.27 -0.02 1.36
N VAL A 89 12.97 0.34 0.27
CA VAL A 89 13.98 1.41 0.31
C VAL A 89 13.32 2.77 0.61
N MET A 90 12.17 3.07 0.03
CA MET A 90 11.48 4.34 0.28
C MET A 90 10.91 4.45 1.71
N HIS A 91 10.68 3.33 2.40
CA HIS A 91 10.42 3.30 3.85
C HIS A 91 11.64 3.60 4.73
N GLY A 92 12.84 3.78 4.13
CA GLY A 92 14.07 4.06 4.88
C GLY A 92 14.69 2.83 5.53
N GLN A 93 14.25 1.62 5.17
CA GLN A 93 14.70 0.36 5.78
C GLN A 93 16.20 0.11 5.64
N TYR A 94 16.85 0.76 4.67
CA TYR A 94 18.27 0.60 4.35
C TYR A 94 19.08 1.90 4.49
N ASP A 95 18.50 2.99 5.02
CA ASP A 95 19.17 4.28 5.17
C ASP A 95 20.39 4.22 6.11
N TRP A 96 20.39 3.28 7.05
CA TRP A 96 21.49 3.02 7.97
C TRP A 96 22.79 2.59 7.27
N MET A 97 22.72 2.04 6.04
CA MET A 97 23.91 1.65 5.26
C MET A 97 24.69 2.86 4.73
N GLY A 98 24.07 4.06 4.65
CA GLY A 98 24.71 5.25 4.09
C GLY A 98 24.91 5.21 2.57
N GLU A 99 24.40 4.23 1.86
CA GLU A 99 24.53 4.07 0.42
C GLU A 99 23.51 4.95 -0.34
N ALA A 100 24.01 5.89 -1.16
CA ALA A 100 23.16 6.84 -1.88
C ALA A 100 22.11 6.18 -2.80
N ALA A 101 22.45 5.04 -3.39
CA ALA A 101 21.57 4.31 -4.33
C ALA A 101 20.42 3.56 -3.63
N LEU A 102 20.56 3.27 -2.32
CA LEU A 102 19.59 2.54 -1.51
C LEU A 102 19.10 3.38 -0.33
N ASN A 103 19.17 4.70 -0.45
CA ASN A 103 18.75 5.64 0.57
C ASN A 103 17.39 6.26 0.21
N SER A 104 16.46 6.29 1.14
CA SER A 104 15.09 6.77 0.94
C SER A 104 14.99 8.20 0.41
N LYS A 105 15.99 9.05 0.66
CA LYS A 105 16.02 10.45 0.19
C LYS A 105 16.29 10.56 -1.31
N ASN A 106 17.11 9.65 -1.85
CA ASN A 106 17.62 9.72 -3.22
C ASN A 106 17.00 8.67 -4.17
N PHE A 107 16.44 7.60 -3.60
CA PHE A 107 15.92 6.49 -4.38
C PHE A 107 14.74 6.91 -5.25
N GLU A 108 14.75 6.41 -6.49
CA GLU A 108 13.65 6.60 -7.43
C GLU A 108 13.36 5.27 -8.16
N TRP A 109 12.12 4.87 -8.18
CA TRP A 109 11.64 3.59 -8.74
C TRP A 109 11.11 3.69 -10.17
N ASP A 110 10.91 2.57 -10.85
CA ASP A 110 10.29 2.52 -12.20
C ASP A 110 8.76 2.49 -12.11
N SER A 111 8.18 3.56 -11.58
CA SER A 111 6.73 3.76 -11.46
C SER A 111 6.31 5.11 -12.04
N ALA A 112 5.01 5.31 -12.27
CA ALA A 112 4.46 6.53 -12.83
C ALA A 112 4.63 7.74 -11.90
N ASP A 113 4.53 7.52 -10.58
CA ASP A 113 4.68 8.60 -9.60
C ASP A 113 6.12 8.77 -9.12
N THR A 114 6.42 9.98 -8.60
CA THR A 114 7.70 10.29 -7.97
C THR A 114 7.79 9.67 -6.58
N SER A 115 9.00 9.27 -6.17
CA SER A 115 9.23 8.79 -4.82
C SER A 115 8.87 9.84 -3.75
N LYS A 116 9.00 11.12 -4.08
CA LYS A 116 8.64 12.23 -3.18
C LYS A 116 7.15 12.23 -2.85
N ASN A 117 6.29 12.23 -3.87
CA ASN A 117 4.83 12.23 -3.67
C ASN A 117 4.40 10.96 -2.93
N TRP A 118 4.87 9.80 -3.38
CA TRP A 118 4.54 8.53 -2.77
C TRP A 118 4.92 8.49 -1.27
N LYS A 119 6.08 9.03 -0.87
CA LYS A 119 6.47 9.09 0.55
C LYS A 119 5.54 9.97 1.39
N ILE A 120 4.98 11.03 0.82
CA ILE A 120 4.00 11.87 1.52
C ILE A 120 2.72 11.07 1.74
N THR A 121 2.15 10.52 0.69
CA THR A 121 0.85 9.85 0.77
C THR A 121 0.94 8.50 1.45
N HIS A 122 1.97 7.70 1.16
CA HIS A 122 2.11 6.36 1.73
C HIS A 122 2.82 6.36 3.10
N ASN A 123 4.06 6.88 3.19
CA ASN A 123 4.79 6.78 4.46
C ASN A 123 4.20 7.69 5.56
N TYR A 124 3.71 8.89 5.19
CA TYR A 124 3.18 9.80 6.19
C TYR A 124 1.66 9.61 6.35
N GLU A 125 0.85 9.79 5.31
CA GLU A 125 -0.61 9.75 5.48
C GLU A 125 -1.11 8.34 5.76
N HIS A 126 -0.82 7.37 4.88
CA HIS A 126 -1.32 6.01 5.05
C HIS A 126 -0.78 5.33 6.31
N HIS A 127 0.54 5.35 6.58
CA HIS A 127 1.11 4.71 7.78
C HIS A 127 0.77 5.43 9.08
N THR A 128 0.56 6.76 9.06
CA THR A 128 0.08 7.48 10.25
C THR A 128 -1.38 7.18 10.50
N TYR A 129 -2.20 7.18 9.45
CA TYR A 129 -3.66 7.14 9.55
C TYR A 129 -4.29 5.86 9.02
N THR A 130 -3.55 4.76 8.95
CA THR A 130 -3.99 3.48 8.39
C THR A 130 -5.43 3.16 8.73
N ASN A 131 -6.25 2.98 7.70
CA ASN A 131 -7.68 2.67 7.77
C ASN A 131 -8.53 3.66 8.58
N VAL A 132 -8.08 4.91 8.79
CA VAL A 132 -8.90 5.99 9.36
C VAL A 132 -9.68 6.68 8.25
N LEU A 133 -11.00 6.59 8.29
CA LEU A 133 -11.90 7.16 7.29
C LEU A 133 -11.77 8.68 7.24
N GLY A 134 -11.53 9.23 6.05
CA GLY A 134 -11.34 10.65 5.82
C GLY A 134 -9.92 11.16 6.04
N ARG A 135 -8.97 10.28 6.44
CA ARG A 135 -7.55 10.60 6.61
C ARG A 135 -6.63 9.71 5.78
N ASP A 136 -6.98 8.42 5.66
CA ASP A 136 -6.23 7.48 4.83
C ASP A 136 -6.78 7.49 3.41
N HIS A 137 -6.06 8.11 2.49
CA HIS A 137 -6.43 8.23 1.09
C HIS A 137 -6.34 6.90 0.33
N ASP A 138 -5.64 5.89 0.86
CA ASP A 138 -5.54 4.56 0.25
C ASP A 138 -6.84 3.75 0.40
N ILE A 139 -7.79 4.20 1.24
CA ILE A 139 -9.10 3.55 1.36
C ILE A 139 -9.89 3.73 0.06
N GLY A 140 -9.82 2.71 -0.81
CA GLY A 140 -10.52 2.69 -2.09
C GLY A 140 -9.99 3.67 -3.13
N TYR A 141 -8.87 4.33 -2.87
CA TYR A 141 -8.16 5.24 -3.79
C TYR A 141 -9.06 6.36 -4.36
N GLY A 142 -9.97 6.89 -3.54
CA GLY A 142 -10.94 7.91 -3.98
C GLY A 142 -11.99 7.42 -4.99
N LEU A 143 -11.86 6.19 -5.47
CA LEU A 143 -12.66 5.61 -6.55
C LEU A 143 -13.74 4.66 -6.03
N LEU A 144 -13.40 3.82 -5.05
CA LEU A 144 -14.23 2.74 -4.54
C LEU A 144 -14.83 3.09 -3.18
N ARG A 145 -16.04 2.62 -2.93
CA ARG A 145 -16.60 2.58 -1.58
C ARG A 145 -16.10 1.34 -0.88
N MET A 146 -15.32 1.52 0.18
CA MET A 146 -14.68 0.45 0.93
C MET A 146 -15.15 0.35 2.39
N SER A 147 -16.10 1.22 2.81
CA SER A 147 -16.69 1.21 4.15
C SER A 147 -18.20 1.33 4.11
N GLU A 148 -18.88 0.69 5.07
CA GLU A 148 -20.32 0.91 5.32
C GLU A 148 -20.60 2.33 5.84
N ASP A 149 -19.61 2.94 6.50
CA ASP A 149 -19.70 4.29 7.06
C ASP A 149 -19.49 5.39 6.00
N GLN A 150 -18.93 5.08 4.84
CA GLN A 150 -18.92 5.98 3.68
C GLN A 150 -20.34 6.11 3.12
N LYS A 151 -20.77 7.36 2.87
CA LYS A 151 -22.07 7.62 2.23
C LYS A 151 -22.17 6.89 0.89
N TRP A 152 -23.24 6.13 0.68
CA TRP A 152 -23.47 5.49 -0.61
C TRP A 152 -23.93 6.52 -1.65
N GLU A 153 -23.42 6.38 -2.85
CA GLU A 153 -23.78 7.18 -4.04
C GLU A 153 -24.00 6.23 -5.22
N PRO A 154 -24.85 6.58 -6.22
CA PRO A 154 -25.14 5.73 -7.38
C PRO A 154 -23.91 5.26 -8.17
N ARG A 155 -22.83 6.05 -8.19
CA ARG A 155 -21.55 5.70 -8.85
C ARG A 155 -20.94 4.41 -8.27
N PHE A 156 -21.21 4.07 -7.03
CA PHE A 156 -20.67 2.86 -6.39
C PHE A 156 -21.32 1.55 -6.87
N LEU A 157 -22.42 1.61 -7.64
CA LEU A 157 -22.88 0.45 -8.40
C LEU A 157 -21.78 -0.09 -9.35
N ALA A 158 -20.87 0.78 -9.76
CA ALA A 158 -19.73 0.43 -10.60
C ALA A 158 -18.47 -0.03 -9.81
N ASN A 159 -18.54 -0.27 -8.48
CA ASN A 159 -17.38 -0.68 -7.69
C ASN A 159 -16.60 -1.86 -8.30
N LEU A 160 -17.28 -2.91 -8.74
CA LEU A 160 -16.61 -4.08 -9.33
C LEU A 160 -15.86 -3.75 -10.64
N PRO A 161 -16.49 -3.19 -11.70
CA PRO A 161 -15.74 -2.80 -12.90
C PRO A 161 -14.67 -1.75 -12.62
N LEU A 162 -14.89 -0.80 -11.71
CA LEU A 162 -13.87 0.18 -11.30
C LEU A 162 -12.70 -0.50 -10.59
N THR A 163 -12.93 -1.57 -9.82
CA THR A 163 -11.86 -2.37 -9.22
C THR A 163 -10.98 -3.02 -10.29
N VAL A 164 -11.56 -3.57 -11.35
CA VAL A 164 -10.80 -4.15 -12.47
C VAL A 164 -9.95 -3.07 -13.16
N ILE A 165 -10.52 -1.90 -13.40
CA ILE A 165 -9.83 -0.75 -14.00
C ILE A 165 -8.69 -0.29 -13.09
N LEU A 166 -8.93 -0.19 -11.78
CA LEU A 166 -7.91 0.18 -10.79
C LEU A 166 -6.74 -0.82 -10.79
N HIS A 167 -7.01 -2.13 -10.77
CA HIS A 167 -5.96 -3.15 -10.86
C HIS A 167 -5.15 -3.02 -12.17
N THR A 168 -5.81 -2.78 -13.28
CA THR A 168 -5.17 -2.65 -14.60
C THR A 168 -4.21 -1.46 -14.69
N PHE A 169 -4.62 -0.32 -14.13
CA PHE A 169 -3.89 0.95 -14.23
C PHE A 169 -3.36 1.44 -12.87
N PHE A 170 -3.10 0.54 -11.94
CA PHE A 170 -2.84 0.84 -10.54
C PHE A 170 -1.78 1.94 -10.33
N GLN A 171 -0.59 1.82 -10.93
CA GLN A 171 0.45 2.85 -10.78
C GLN A 171 0.01 4.26 -11.23
N HIS A 172 -0.89 4.35 -12.22
CA HIS A 172 -1.35 5.64 -12.74
C HIS A 172 -2.44 6.23 -11.83
N PHE A 173 -3.31 5.38 -11.28
CA PHE A 173 -4.30 5.85 -10.29
C PHE A 173 -3.63 6.32 -9.01
N VAL A 174 -2.62 5.60 -8.50
CA VAL A 174 -1.82 6.04 -7.34
C VAL A 174 -1.15 7.38 -7.66
N ALA A 175 -0.52 7.54 -8.83
CA ALA A 175 0.12 8.79 -9.22
C ALA A 175 -0.86 9.98 -9.26
N VAL A 176 -2.07 9.76 -9.79
CA VAL A 176 -3.11 10.82 -9.85
C VAL A 176 -3.68 11.12 -8.46
N GLN A 177 -3.91 10.10 -7.64
CA GLN A 177 -4.38 10.26 -6.26
C GLN A 177 -3.40 11.11 -5.44
N ASN A 178 -2.10 10.84 -5.57
CA ASN A 178 -1.03 11.56 -4.86
C ASN A 178 -0.92 13.06 -5.22
N LEU A 179 -1.68 13.53 -6.22
CA LEU A 179 -1.82 14.95 -6.51
C LEU A 179 -2.88 15.64 -5.63
N HIS A 180 -3.70 14.89 -4.90
CA HIS A 180 -4.80 15.41 -4.07
C HIS A 180 -5.67 16.43 -4.82
N ILE A 181 -6.15 16.04 -6.01
CA ILE A 181 -6.95 16.92 -6.87
C ILE A 181 -8.25 17.37 -6.18
N GLU A 182 -8.82 16.53 -5.32
CA GLU A 182 -9.99 16.84 -4.49
C GLU A 182 -9.76 18.04 -3.56
N GLU A 183 -8.54 18.25 -3.07
CA GLU A 183 -8.19 19.42 -2.26
C GLU A 183 -8.37 20.74 -3.04
N ALA A 184 -8.15 20.71 -4.34
CA ALA A 184 -8.40 21.91 -5.17
C ALA A 184 -9.84 22.01 -5.63
N LEU A 185 -10.49 20.91 -5.99
CA LEU A 185 -11.82 20.91 -6.59
C LEU A 185 -12.94 21.01 -5.55
N ILE A 186 -12.80 20.30 -4.43
CA ILE A 186 -13.83 20.13 -3.41
C ILE A 186 -13.54 21.00 -2.20
N TYR A 187 -12.39 20.80 -1.55
CA TYR A 187 -12.05 21.44 -0.27
C TYR A 187 -11.49 22.85 -0.41
N LYS A 188 -11.00 23.25 -1.59
CA LYS A 188 -10.40 24.57 -1.87
C LYS A 188 -9.19 24.91 -1.01
N THR A 189 -8.52 23.89 -0.48
CA THR A 189 -7.30 24.00 0.34
C THR A 189 -6.03 24.05 -0.51
N LYS A 190 -6.10 23.60 -1.77
CA LYS A 190 -4.99 23.57 -2.74
C LYS A 190 -5.35 24.35 -3.99
N THR A 191 -4.40 25.09 -4.55
CA THR A 191 -4.60 25.86 -5.78
C THR A 191 -4.28 25.01 -7.02
N ALA A 192 -4.87 25.34 -8.16
CA ALA A 192 -4.53 24.72 -9.44
C ALA A 192 -3.04 24.90 -9.83
N ALA A 193 -2.41 26.00 -9.38
CA ALA A 193 -0.99 26.24 -9.59
C ALA A 193 -0.12 25.22 -8.81
N GLN A 194 -0.46 24.92 -7.57
CA GLN A 194 0.22 23.91 -6.77
C GLN A 194 0.09 22.51 -7.39
N ILE A 195 -1.12 22.09 -7.81
CA ILE A 195 -1.32 20.84 -8.54
C ILE A 195 -0.46 20.79 -9.80
N LYS A 196 -0.41 21.87 -10.58
CA LYS A 196 0.41 21.94 -11.79
C LYS A 196 1.90 21.76 -11.50
N GLU A 197 2.41 22.34 -10.41
CA GLU A 197 3.82 22.18 -10.02
C GLU A 197 4.14 20.73 -9.58
N GLU A 198 3.26 20.06 -8.89
CA GLU A 198 3.41 18.65 -8.51
C GLU A 198 3.24 17.69 -9.69
N PHE A 199 2.34 18.02 -10.63
CA PHE A 199 2.10 17.26 -11.85
C PHE A 199 3.33 17.24 -12.79
N LYS A 200 4.08 18.34 -12.89
CA LYS A 200 5.21 18.46 -13.82
C LYS A 200 6.28 17.36 -13.63
N PRO A 201 6.85 17.16 -12.41
CA PRO A 201 7.86 16.11 -12.20
C PRO A 201 7.26 14.70 -12.38
N MET A 202 6.05 14.46 -11.94
CA MET A 202 5.33 13.20 -12.16
C MET A 202 5.17 12.91 -13.66
N TRP A 203 4.69 13.89 -14.44
CA TRP A 203 4.52 13.75 -15.88
C TRP A 203 5.84 13.57 -16.62
N ALA A 204 6.91 14.26 -16.20
CA ALA A 204 8.25 14.09 -16.77
C ALA A 204 8.77 12.67 -16.57
N LYS A 205 8.54 12.09 -15.39
CA LYS A 205 8.90 10.71 -15.06
C LYS A 205 8.04 9.71 -15.83
N MET A 206 6.73 9.88 -15.85
CA MET A 206 5.80 9.03 -16.60
C MET A 206 6.16 9.00 -18.10
N LYS A 207 6.47 10.15 -18.70
CA LYS A 207 6.93 10.21 -20.10
C LYS A 207 8.19 9.39 -20.33
N LYS A 208 9.18 9.44 -19.41
CA LYS A 208 10.41 8.64 -19.53
C LYS A 208 10.09 7.13 -19.47
N GLN A 209 9.22 6.70 -18.56
CA GLN A 209 8.82 5.30 -18.46
C GLN A 209 8.07 4.85 -19.71
N LEU A 210 7.10 5.63 -20.20
CA LEU A 210 6.35 5.33 -21.41
C LEU A 210 7.27 5.30 -22.64
N ALA A 211 8.17 6.26 -22.79
CA ALA A 211 9.12 6.30 -23.89
C ALA A 211 10.08 5.11 -23.84
N LYS A 212 10.59 4.74 -22.66
CA LYS A 212 11.45 3.55 -22.47
C LYS A 212 10.72 2.28 -22.93
N ASP A 213 9.54 2.02 -22.39
CA ASP A 213 8.86 0.74 -22.57
C ASP A 213 8.13 0.63 -23.92
N TYR A 214 7.58 1.74 -24.46
CA TYR A 214 6.71 1.69 -25.62
C TYR A 214 7.28 2.34 -26.90
N LEU A 215 8.43 3.02 -26.81
CA LEU A 215 9.13 3.57 -27.97
C LEU A 215 10.53 2.99 -28.09
N LEU A 216 11.41 3.16 -27.09
CA LEU A 216 12.81 2.79 -27.17
C LEU A 216 13.02 1.29 -27.38
N PHE A 217 12.55 0.44 -26.47
CA PHE A 217 12.76 -1.00 -26.58
C PHE A 217 12.05 -1.62 -27.80
N PRO A 218 10.81 -1.25 -28.18
CA PRO A 218 10.23 -1.65 -29.45
C PRO A 218 11.06 -1.21 -30.66
N ALA A 219 11.54 0.04 -30.71
CA ALA A 219 12.36 0.53 -31.81
C ALA A 219 13.67 -0.27 -31.96
N LEU A 220 14.32 -0.62 -30.84
CA LEU A 220 15.55 -1.45 -30.86
C LEU A 220 15.30 -2.87 -31.39
N ALA A 221 14.07 -3.36 -31.33
CA ALA A 221 13.70 -4.69 -31.83
C ALA A 221 13.41 -4.71 -33.35
N GLY A 222 13.40 -3.56 -34.02
CA GLY A 222 13.15 -3.45 -35.46
C GLY A 222 11.84 -4.13 -35.90
N PRO A 223 11.85 -5.14 -36.79
CA PRO A 223 10.65 -5.83 -37.23
C PRO A 223 9.85 -6.52 -36.11
N LEU A 224 10.48 -6.81 -34.98
CA LEU A 224 9.85 -7.42 -33.79
C LEU A 224 9.26 -6.39 -32.84
N ALA A 225 9.24 -5.10 -33.20
CA ALA A 225 8.68 -4.02 -32.39
C ALA A 225 7.28 -4.31 -31.80
N PRO A 226 6.30 -4.85 -32.55
CA PRO A 226 4.98 -5.18 -32.00
C PRO A 226 5.04 -6.24 -30.90
N MET A 227 5.94 -7.23 -31.00
CA MET A 227 6.12 -8.26 -29.97
C MET A 227 6.69 -7.66 -28.68
N VAL A 228 7.71 -6.81 -28.79
CA VAL A 228 8.33 -6.14 -27.64
C VAL A 228 7.38 -5.14 -27.00
N PHE A 229 6.61 -4.38 -27.80
CA PHE A 229 5.56 -3.49 -27.31
C PHE A 229 4.52 -4.25 -26.48
N THR A 230 3.98 -5.35 -27.04
CA THR A 230 2.99 -6.18 -26.36
C THR A 230 3.57 -6.84 -25.10
N GLY A 231 4.81 -7.31 -25.16
CA GLY A 231 5.50 -7.88 -23.99
C GLY A 231 5.66 -6.87 -22.86
N ASN A 232 6.05 -5.63 -23.17
CA ASN A 232 6.15 -4.55 -22.19
C ASN A 232 4.77 -4.20 -21.59
N LEU A 233 3.72 -4.17 -22.40
CA LEU A 233 2.34 -3.94 -21.96
C LEU A 233 1.92 -5.01 -20.94
N LEU A 234 2.12 -6.29 -21.28
CA LEU A 234 1.78 -7.41 -20.40
C LEU A 234 2.59 -7.41 -19.10
N ALA A 235 3.88 -7.09 -19.16
CA ALA A 235 4.72 -7.01 -17.96
C ALA A 235 4.30 -5.86 -17.02
N ASN A 236 3.93 -4.69 -17.58
CA ASN A 236 3.39 -3.58 -16.80
C ASN A 236 2.02 -3.92 -16.21
N LEU A 237 1.16 -4.60 -16.96
CA LEU A 237 -0.14 -5.09 -16.48
C LEU A 237 0.03 -6.08 -15.33
N ALA A 238 0.92 -7.07 -15.48
CA ALA A 238 1.20 -8.07 -14.45
C ALA A 238 1.66 -7.40 -13.14
N ARG A 239 2.58 -6.41 -13.22
CA ARG A 239 3.01 -5.64 -12.05
C ARG A 239 1.85 -4.87 -11.41
N ASN A 240 1.02 -4.17 -12.19
CA ASN A 240 -0.09 -3.39 -11.67
C ASN A 240 -1.12 -4.26 -10.95
N VAL A 241 -1.55 -5.35 -11.60
CA VAL A 241 -2.53 -6.30 -11.02
C VAL A 241 -1.97 -6.93 -9.75
N TRP A 242 -0.70 -7.33 -9.77
CA TRP A 242 -0.04 -7.95 -8.62
C TRP A 242 0.07 -6.98 -7.45
N ALA A 243 0.61 -5.79 -7.65
CA ALA A 243 0.79 -4.79 -6.59
C ALA A 243 -0.56 -4.41 -5.95
N CYS A 244 -1.58 -4.13 -6.78
CA CYS A 244 -2.92 -3.82 -6.28
C CYS A 244 -3.52 -4.98 -5.47
N ALA A 245 -3.40 -6.22 -5.96
CA ALA A 245 -3.92 -7.40 -5.26
C ALA A 245 -3.23 -7.62 -3.90
N VAL A 246 -1.90 -7.46 -3.83
CA VAL A 246 -1.13 -7.57 -2.58
C VAL A 246 -1.61 -6.54 -1.55
N ILE A 247 -1.68 -5.26 -1.93
CA ILE A 247 -2.09 -4.16 -1.05
C ILE A 247 -3.54 -4.36 -0.58
N PHE A 248 -4.44 -4.70 -1.50
CA PHE A 248 -5.85 -4.93 -1.17
C PHE A 248 -6.04 -6.09 -0.20
N ASN A 249 -5.27 -7.16 -0.34
CA ASN A 249 -5.31 -8.31 0.56
C ASN A 249 -4.78 -7.99 1.97
N GLY A 250 -3.93 -6.99 2.10
CA GLY A 250 -3.42 -6.50 3.38
C GLY A 250 -4.39 -5.59 4.14
N HIS A 251 -5.27 -4.84 3.43
CA HIS A 251 -6.07 -3.78 4.05
C HIS A 251 -7.57 -3.95 3.95
N PHE A 252 -8.09 -4.72 3.01
CA PHE A 252 -9.52 -4.72 2.71
C PHE A 252 -10.27 -6.06 2.81
N PRO A 253 -9.72 -7.15 3.38
CA PRO A 253 -10.57 -8.28 3.77
C PRO A 253 -11.72 -7.84 4.69
N GLU A 254 -12.83 -8.59 4.70
CA GLU A 254 -14.05 -8.21 5.43
C GLU A 254 -13.85 -8.03 6.93
N ASP A 255 -12.87 -8.70 7.51
CA ASP A 255 -12.55 -8.69 8.94
C ASP A 255 -11.50 -7.64 9.34
N VAL A 256 -10.91 -6.90 8.39
CA VAL A 256 -10.00 -5.78 8.68
C VAL A 256 -10.80 -4.56 9.08
N GLU A 257 -10.40 -3.94 10.21
CA GLU A 257 -11.10 -2.82 10.80
C GLU A 257 -10.81 -1.50 10.08
N GLN A 258 -11.81 -0.63 10.08
CA GLN A 258 -11.69 0.77 9.67
C GLN A 258 -12.18 1.63 10.82
N PHE A 259 -11.56 2.80 10.99
CA PHE A 259 -11.71 3.62 12.17
C PHE A 259 -12.30 4.99 11.84
N PRO A 260 -13.13 5.58 12.73
CA PRO A 260 -13.52 6.97 12.60
C PRO A 260 -12.35 7.91 12.93
N GLU A 261 -12.39 9.14 12.44
CA GLU A 261 -11.35 10.15 12.69
C GLU A 261 -11.14 10.43 14.20
N SER A 262 -12.17 10.33 15.00
CA SER A 262 -12.08 10.53 16.46
C SER A 262 -11.14 9.56 17.18
N VAL A 263 -10.76 8.44 16.58
CA VAL A 263 -9.86 7.46 17.22
C VAL A 263 -8.42 8.00 17.33
N ILE A 264 -8.03 8.94 16.47
CA ILE A 264 -6.67 9.51 16.46
C ILE A 264 -6.54 10.76 17.35
N GLU A 265 -7.63 11.23 17.94
CA GLU A 265 -7.59 12.35 18.89
C GLU A 265 -6.84 11.93 20.16
N ASN A 266 -5.67 12.56 20.41
CA ASN A 266 -4.79 12.23 21.54
C ASN A 266 -4.33 10.76 21.56
N GLU A 267 -4.21 10.12 20.39
CA GLU A 267 -3.80 8.73 20.25
C GLU A 267 -2.42 8.48 20.85
N THR A 268 -2.34 7.58 21.83
CA THR A 268 -1.07 7.15 22.42
C THR A 268 -0.33 6.17 21.50
N ARG A 269 0.96 5.95 21.72
CA ARG A 269 1.77 4.99 20.94
C ARG A 269 1.19 3.58 20.97
N GLY A 270 0.71 3.13 22.13
CA GLY A 270 0.08 1.81 22.25
C GLY A 270 -1.23 1.70 21.49
N GLN A 271 -2.04 2.76 21.51
CA GLN A 271 -3.28 2.83 20.71
C GLN A 271 -2.97 2.81 19.22
N TRP A 272 -1.97 3.57 18.76
CA TRP A 272 -1.52 3.54 17.38
C TRP A 272 -1.10 2.12 16.96
N TYR A 273 -0.30 1.42 17.75
CA TYR A 273 0.08 0.04 17.44
C TYR A 273 -1.12 -0.90 17.31
N VAL A 274 -2.06 -0.82 18.26
CA VAL A 274 -3.26 -1.67 18.20
C VAL A 274 -4.11 -1.34 16.96
N ARG A 275 -4.21 -0.06 16.59
CA ARG A 275 -4.91 0.35 15.36
C ARG A 275 -4.22 -0.18 14.11
N GLN A 276 -2.89 -0.12 14.01
CA GLN A 276 -2.14 -0.72 12.92
C GLN A 276 -2.41 -2.23 12.78
N LEU A 277 -2.39 -2.93 13.90
CA LEU A 277 -2.63 -4.36 13.96
C LEU A 277 -4.06 -4.74 13.53
N LEU A 278 -5.06 -4.02 14.00
CA LEU A 278 -6.47 -4.27 13.65
C LEU A 278 -6.82 -3.82 12.23
N GLY A 279 -6.11 -2.81 11.71
CA GLY A 279 -6.25 -2.26 10.35
C GLY A 279 -5.51 -3.03 9.27
N SER A 280 -4.84 -4.14 9.61
CA SER A 280 -4.02 -4.92 8.68
C SER A 280 -4.30 -6.41 8.78
N ALA A 281 -3.98 -7.14 7.72
CA ALA A 281 -4.08 -8.60 7.68
C ALA A 281 -2.90 -9.21 6.91
N ASN A 282 -2.38 -10.32 7.42
CA ASN A 282 -1.35 -11.10 6.78
C ASN A 282 -1.94 -12.13 5.80
N PHE A 283 -1.14 -12.57 4.84
CA PHE A 283 -1.48 -13.77 4.08
C PHE A 283 -0.31 -14.76 4.04
N SER A 284 -0.66 -16.04 4.09
CA SER A 284 0.31 -17.13 4.10
C SER A 284 0.88 -17.38 2.70
N GLY A 285 2.15 -17.81 2.66
CA GLY A 285 2.84 -18.21 1.44
C GLY A 285 4.21 -18.79 1.74
N GLY A 286 4.89 -19.27 0.69
CA GLY A 286 6.30 -19.65 0.79
C GLY A 286 7.22 -18.47 0.50
N LYS A 287 8.53 -18.68 0.62
CA LYS A 287 9.58 -17.67 0.43
C LYS A 287 9.42 -16.84 -0.86
N LEU A 288 9.05 -17.50 -1.97
CA LEU A 288 8.83 -16.78 -3.24
C LEU A 288 7.65 -15.81 -3.15
N MET A 289 6.53 -16.21 -2.52
CA MET A 289 5.37 -15.35 -2.30
C MET A 289 5.77 -14.13 -1.46
N HIS A 290 6.54 -14.34 -0.37
CA HIS A 290 6.99 -13.24 0.49
C HIS A 290 7.85 -12.25 -0.31
N ILE A 291 8.84 -12.70 -1.07
CA ILE A 291 9.70 -11.84 -1.89
C ILE A 291 8.87 -11.11 -2.97
N MET A 292 8.01 -11.81 -3.69
CA MET A 292 7.21 -11.20 -4.76
C MET A 292 6.18 -10.20 -4.25
N SER A 293 5.76 -10.32 -3.01
CA SER A 293 4.88 -9.35 -2.35
C SER A 293 5.63 -8.19 -1.65
N GLY A 294 6.97 -8.13 -1.75
CA GLY A 294 7.74 -7.15 -0.97
C GLY A 294 7.69 -7.41 0.53
N ASN A 295 7.51 -8.67 0.92
CA ASN A 295 7.21 -9.12 2.27
C ASN A 295 5.92 -8.51 2.89
N LEU A 296 5.08 -7.83 2.08
CA LEU A 296 3.74 -7.36 2.51
C LEU A 296 2.75 -8.50 2.78
N SER A 297 3.15 -9.74 2.56
CA SER A 297 2.47 -10.91 3.16
C SER A 297 2.45 -10.87 4.69
N PHE A 298 3.36 -10.10 5.30
CA PHE A 298 3.42 -9.74 6.70
C PHE A 298 2.95 -8.29 6.89
N GLN A 299 1.75 -7.97 6.43
CA GLN A 299 1.22 -6.60 6.44
C GLN A 299 1.11 -6.02 7.85
N ILE A 300 0.78 -6.84 8.84
CA ILE A 300 0.73 -6.44 10.25
C ILE A 300 2.11 -5.96 10.70
N GLU A 301 3.14 -6.76 10.49
CA GLU A 301 4.52 -6.44 10.87
C GLU A 301 5.05 -5.22 10.12
N HIS A 302 4.67 -5.08 8.84
CA HIS A 302 5.00 -3.92 8.03
C HIS A 302 4.41 -2.63 8.61
N HIS A 303 3.15 -2.64 9.02
CA HIS A 303 2.50 -1.48 9.62
C HIS A 303 3.01 -1.17 11.03
N LEU A 304 3.37 -2.18 11.81
CA LEU A 304 3.97 -1.99 13.13
C LEU A 304 5.41 -1.45 13.03
N PHE A 305 6.19 -1.89 12.05
CA PHE A 305 7.63 -1.65 11.95
C PHE A 305 8.07 -1.32 10.52
N PRO A 306 7.56 -0.25 9.91
CA PRO A 306 7.83 0.06 8.50
C PRO A 306 9.31 0.36 8.21
N ASP A 307 10.08 0.71 9.22
CA ASP A 307 11.51 1.03 9.16
C ASP A 307 12.44 -0.18 9.39
N ILE A 308 11.90 -1.36 9.65
CA ILE A 308 12.67 -2.61 9.75
C ILE A 308 12.73 -3.28 8.37
N PRO A 309 13.90 -3.77 7.89
CA PRO A 309 14.01 -4.49 6.64
C PRO A 309 12.97 -5.62 6.50
N ALA A 310 12.16 -5.56 5.45
CA ALA A 310 10.95 -6.36 5.33
C ALA A 310 11.18 -7.88 5.36
N HIS A 311 12.34 -8.36 4.88
CA HIS A 311 12.70 -9.78 4.96
C HIS A 311 12.85 -10.30 6.40
N ARG A 312 12.93 -9.39 7.40
CA ARG A 312 12.98 -9.71 8.83
C ARG A 312 11.60 -9.93 9.44
N TYR A 313 10.51 -9.56 8.74
CA TYR A 313 9.16 -9.71 9.29
C TYR A 313 8.80 -11.15 9.63
N ALA A 314 9.27 -12.12 8.84
CA ALA A 314 9.08 -13.53 9.15
C ALA A 314 9.74 -13.98 10.48
N GLU A 315 10.81 -13.29 10.94
CA GLU A 315 11.49 -13.57 12.19
C GLU A 315 10.68 -13.07 13.40
N ILE A 316 10.01 -11.92 13.24
CA ILE A 316 9.28 -11.25 14.33
C ILE A 316 7.80 -11.60 14.38
N ALA A 317 7.21 -12.10 13.31
CA ALA A 317 5.80 -12.45 13.24
C ALA A 317 5.32 -13.41 14.36
N PRO A 318 6.09 -14.43 14.77
CA PRO A 318 5.72 -15.27 15.92
C PRO A 318 5.61 -14.50 17.24
N GLU A 319 6.49 -13.51 17.47
CA GLU A 319 6.48 -12.71 18.70
C GLU A 319 5.30 -11.73 18.70
N VAL A 320 5.02 -11.07 17.55
CA VAL A 320 3.84 -10.22 17.38
C VAL A 320 2.57 -11.03 17.64
N ARG A 321 2.48 -12.24 17.09
CA ARG A 321 1.36 -13.13 17.34
C ARG A 321 1.22 -13.49 18.83
N ALA A 322 2.30 -13.81 19.52
CA ALA A 322 2.27 -14.11 20.96
C ALA A 322 1.79 -12.91 21.81
N ILE A 323 2.17 -11.67 21.43
CA ILE A 323 1.65 -10.44 22.05
C ILE A 323 0.13 -10.33 21.80
N CYS A 324 -0.34 -10.59 20.60
CA CYS A 324 -1.77 -10.59 20.29
C CYS A 324 -2.52 -11.61 21.15
N GLU A 325 -2.04 -12.85 21.23
CA GLU A 325 -2.65 -13.92 22.04
C GLU A 325 -2.67 -13.55 23.53
N LYS A 326 -1.58 -13.01 24.07
CA LYS A 326 -1.46 -12.56 25.46
C LYS A 326 -2.49 -11.48 25.82
N HIS A 327 -2.76 -10.56 24.91
CA HIS A 327 -3.66 -9.41 25.15
C HIS A 327 -5.06 -9.62 24.56
N GLY A 328 -5.38 -10.80 24.03
CA GLY A 328 -6.69 -11.13 23.47
C GLY A 328 -6.99 -10.37 22.16
N LEU A 329 -5.97 -9.96 21.42
CA LEU A 329 -6.09 -9.28 20.14
C LEU A 329 -6.15 -10.29 18.98
N PRO A 330 -6.94 -10.04 17.93
CA PRO A 330 -6.91 -10.86 16.73
C PRO A 330 -5.60 -10.67 15.96
N TYR A 331 -4.95 -11.76 15.59
CA TYR A 331 -3.85 -11.75 14.61
C TYR A 331 -4.36 -12.34 13.31
N LYS A 332 -4.76 -11.46 12.38
CA LYS A 332 -5.47 -11.85 11.16
C LYS A 332 -4.51 -12.40 10.11
N THR A 333 -4.70 -13.66 9.72
CA THR A 333 -3.93 -14.28 8.65
C THR A 333 -4.81 -15.28 7.89
N GLY A 334 -4.60 -15.39 6.58
CA GLY A 334 -5.34 -16.32 5.71
C GLY A 334 -4.50 -16.70 4.49
N SER A 335 -5.02 -17.53 3.59
CA SER A 335 -4.37 -17.73 2.30
C SER A 335 -4.58 -16.51 1.41
N PHE A 336 -3.66 -16.26 0.45
CA PHE A 336 -3.79 -15.18 -0.53
C PHE A 336 -5.14 -15.22 -1.26
N ALA A 337 -5.56 -16.42 -1.69
CA ALA A 337 -6.84 -16.60 -2.37
C ALA A 337 -8.05 -16.31 -1.47
N ALA A 338 -8.00 -16.70 -0.19
CA ALA A 338 -9.07 -16.41 0.76
C ALA A 338 -9.19 -14.91 1.03
N GLN A 339 -8.06 -14.19 1.21
CA GLN A 339 -8.04 -12.75 1.39
C GLN A 339 -8.57 -12.03 0.14
N THR A 340 -8.13 -12.45 -1.05
CA THR A 340 -8.66 -11.92 -2.32
C THR A 340 -10.17 -12.09 -2.42
N LEU A 341 -10.68 -13.29 -2.16
CA LEU A 341 -12.12 -13.56 -2.19
C LEU A 341 -12.89 -12.71 -1.16
N SER A 342 -12.37 -12.57 0.05
CA SER A 342 -12.94 -11.75 1.11
C SER A 342 -13.02 -10.27 0.68
N THR A 343 -11.92 -9.73 0.14
CA THR A 343 -11.85 -8.36 -0.39
C THR A 343 -12.87 -8.12 -1.52
N TRP A 344 -12.94 -9.02 -2.50
CA TRP A 344 -13.89 -8.88 -3.61
C TRP A 344 -15.35 -9.00 -3.16
N LYS A 345 -15.65 -9.86 -2.18
CA LYS A 345 -16.97 -9.93 -1.54
C LYS A 345 -17.33 -8.61 -0.84
N ARG A 346 -16.38 -8.01 -0.10
CA ARG A 346 -16.58 -6.70 0.52
C ARG A 346 -16.90 -5.63 -0.50
N ILE A 347 -16.13 -5.55 -1.60
CA ILE A 347 -16.35 -4.60 -2.70
C ILE A 347 -17.73 -4.79 -3.32
N ALA A 348 -18.11 -6.04 -3.61
CA ALA A 348 -19.43 -6.36 -4.17
C ALA A 348 -20.57 -5.97 -3.22
N LYS A 349 -20.44 -6.26 -1.93
CA LYS A 349 -21.42 -5.89 -0.91
C LYS A 349 -21.58 -4.36 -0.80
N LEU A 350 -20.47 -3.64 -0.85
CA LEU A 350 -20.43 -2.18 -0.72
C LEU A 350 -20.83 -1.42 -1.99
N SER A 351 -20.97 -2.11 -3.13
CA SER A 351 -21.58 -1.50 -4.32
C SER A 351 -23.07 -1.21 -4.13
N LEU A 352 -23.74 -1.88 -3.21
CA LEU A 352 -25.15 -1.69 -2.91
C LEU A 352 -25.36 -0.74 -1.72
N PRO A 353 -26.53 -0.06 -1.65
CA PRO A 353 -26.89 0.76 -0.50
C PRO A 353 -26.90 -0.08 0.79
N SER A 354 -26.30 0.44 1.86
CA SER A 354 -26.37 -0.17 3.19
C SER A 354 -27.12 0.74 4.17
N GLY A 355 -27.87 0.15 5.11
CA GLY A 355 -28.67 0.92 6.09
C GLY A 355 -27.82 1.77 7.08
N ARG A 356 -26.48 1.64 7.05
CA ARG A 356 -25.53 2.44 7.84
C ARG A 356 -24.92 3.60 7.07
N SER A 357 -25.23 3.72 5.77
CA SER A 357 -24.72 4.76 4.89
C SER A 357 -25.00 6.16 5.46
N GLY A 358 -23.96 6.88 5.81
CA GLY A 358 -24.06 8.29 6.18
C GLY A 358 -24.08 8.62 7.68
N LYS A 359 -23.84 7.68 8.60
CA LYS A 359 -23.76 8.01 10.05
C LYS A 359 -22.59 8.96 10.39
N LEU A 360 -21.41 8.79 9.77
CA LEU A 360 -20.29 9.72 9.94
C LEU A 360 -20.55 11.09 9.29
N SER A 361 -21.17 11.11 8.10
CA SER A 361 -21.54 12.36 7.40
C SER A 361 -22.57 13.19 8.17
N ARG A 362 -23.54 12.56 8.84
CA ARG A 362 -24.48 13.26 9.70
C ARG A 362 -23.82 13.85 10.95
N ARG A 363 -22.90 13.11 11.57
CA ARG A 363 -22.18 13.58 12.76
C ARG A 363 -21.29 14.78 12.47
N LYS A 364 -20.55 14.81 11.33
CA LYS A 364 -19.80 16.00 10.88
C LYS A 364 -20.72 17.19 10.57
N ALA A 365 -21.84 16.95 9.90
CA ALA A 365 -22.82 18.02 9.62
C ALA A 365 -23.45 18.57 10.90
N ASP A 366 -23.71 17.72 11.89
CA ASP A 366 -24.25 18.12 13.21
C ASP A 366 -23.18 18.86 14.04
N GLU A 367 -21.91 18.43 13.97
CA GLU A 367 -20.78 19.10 14.65
C GLU A 367 -20.43 20.44 13.98
N GLU A 368 -20.45 20.54 12.64
CA GLU A 368 -20.29 21.80 11.90
C GLU A 368 -21.47 22.77 12.12
N ALA A 369 -22.70 22.25 12.31
CA ALA A 369 -23.87 23.06 12.63
C ALA A 369 -23.86 23.57 14.11
N LEU A 370 -23.17 22.87 15.01
CA LEU A 370 -23.02 23.26 16.42
C LEU A 370 -21.82 24.18 16.69
N ALA A 371 -20.80 24.18 15.83
CA ALA A 371 -19.61 24.99 15.99
C ALA A 371 -19.88 26.52 16.06
N PRO A 372 -20.82 27.11 15.28
CA PRO A 372 -21.16 28.53 15.41
C PRO A 372 -21.85 28.90 16.73
N LEU A 373 -22.55 27.95 17.36
CA LEU A 373 -23.27 28.18 18.63
C LEU A 373 -22.32 28.14 19.84
N ALA A 374 -21.21 27.41 19.77
CA ALA A 374 -20.21 27.35 20.85
C ALA A 374 -19.26 28.56 20.88
N MET A 375 -19.16 29.32 19.79
CA MET A 375 -18.36 30.57 19.72
C MET A 375 -19.17 31.84 20.08
N ALA A 376 -20.47 31.69 20.35
CA ALA A 376 -21.38 32.80 20.69
C ALA A 376 -21.84 32.76 22.17
N ALA A 377 -21.35 31.82 22.98
CA ALA A 377 -21.51 31.70 24.41
C ALA A 377 -20.20 31.89 25.16
#